data_cc6f6cc6896630970816786a251dcd97
#
_entry.id   cc6f6cc6896630970816786a251dcd97
#
_cell.length_a   1.000
_cell.length_b   1.000
_cell.length_c   1.000
_cell.angle_alpha   90.00
_cell.angle_beta   90.00
_cell.angle_gamma   90.00
#
_symmetry.space_group_name_H-M   'P 1'
#
loop_
_entity.id
_entity.type
_entity.pdbx_description
1 polymer ?
#
loop_
_entity_poly.entity_id
_entity_poly.type
_entity_poly.pdbx_seq_one_letter_code
_entity_poly.pdbx_strand_id
1 'polypeptide(L)'
;MRIRQLGAVCRVLFAAGLALAILTWAYPGAAAPGDSPADIEQRLVDAKNEANAAAARFTDAQSRYEQLGDKIAIVQQKIKGREARAKDLHEVAKLRAVVAYKTQGADISVIFETDDPLEGVRSSVLLNAANGSDKQAVAEYAEVAGDLAAQRDRLANDREAQREALDKVAAERKLLDAKVADAETAQRNFEAKQQAAQAAAPQSGAAAVNAPVIDGMMCPVPGAAFDNDWGQPRSGGRRHQGNDLFAAKGTANLAVVSGTVTFGDAGLGGMGAYLAGDNGVTYVYYHLSQYVGGPRRVSQGEVIGRVGQTGNAARTAPHTHFETRPRGRRAGAVNPYPTISKTC
;
A
#
# COMPACT_ATOMS: atom_id res chain seq x y z
N MET A 1 2.34 58.29 -32.45
CA MET A 1 2.74 58.39 -33.87
C MET A 1 2.38 57.06 -34.51
N ARG A 2 1.28 57.06 -35.19
CA ARG A 2 1.00 56.65 -36.60
C ARG A 2 1.31 55.17 -36.87
N ILE A 3 0.28 54.32 -37.04
CA ILE A 3 -0.53 54.12 -38.29
C ILE A 3 0.07 52.89 -39.05
N ARG A 4 -0.60 51.86 -39.42
CA ARG A 4 -1.75 51.45 -40.27
C ARG A 4 -1.55 49.99 -40.58
N GLN A 5 -2.55 49.17 -40.47
CA GLN A 5 -3.59 48.83 -41.44
C GLN A 5 -3.21 47.78 -42.52
N LEU A 6 -4.11 46.84 -42.63
CA LEU A 6 -4.75 46.19 -43.77
C LEU A 6 -4.09 44.85 -44.18
N GLY A 7 -4.82 43.80 -44.35
CA GLY A 7 -5.99 43.49 -45.13
C GLY A 7 -6.35 42.04 -45.02
N ALA A 8 -7.55 41.80 -44.95
CA ALA A 8 -8.54 41.35 -45.91
C ALA A 8 -8.59 39.83 -46.20
N VAL A 9 -9.62 39.23 -45.66
CA VAL A 9 -10.65 38.41 -46.35
C VAL A 9 -10.17 37.18 -47.10
N CYS A 10 -10.54 36.02 -46.59
CA CYS A 10 -11.14 34.97 -47.44
C CYS A 10 -12.16 34.15 -46.64
N ARG A 11 -13.43 34.44 -46.87
CA ARG A 11 -14.57 33.61 -46.48
C ARG A 11 -14.60 32.40 -47.39
N VAL A 12 -14.42 31.20 -46.81
CA VAL A 12 -14.87 29.98 -47.47
C VAL A 12 -15.89 29.31 -46.54
N LEU A 13 -17.13 29.40 -46.95
CA LEU A 13 -18.23 28.62 -46.41
C LEU A 13 -18.01 27.15 -46.79
N PHE A 14 -17.78 26.30 -45.80
CA PHE A 14 -17.99 24.87 -45.93
C PHE A 14 -19.10 24.46 -44.95
N ALA A 15 -20.28 24.34 -45.49
CA ALA A 15 -21.35 23.59 -44.87
C ALA A 15 -20.97 22.11 -44.93
N ALA A 16 -20.58 21.54 -43.80
CA ALA A 16 -20.45 20.09 -43.64
C ALA A 16 -21.23 19.69 -42.39
N GLY A 17 -22.16 18.79 -42.61
CA GLY A 17 -23.17 18.34 -41.67
C GLY A 17 -22.60 17.86 -40.36
N LEU A 18 -23.23 18.30 -39.29
CA LEU A 18 -23.07 17.78 -37.94
C LEU A 18 -23.69 16.39 -37.89
N ALA A 19 -22.91 15.37 -38.23
CA ALA A 19 -23.22 14.01 -37.78
C ALA A 19 -22.97 13.96 -36.30
N LEU A 20 -24.03 14.05 -35.49
CA LEU A 20 -24.04 13.74 -34.08
C LEU A 20 -23.66 12.27 -33.95
N ALA A 21 -22.37 11.95 -33.86
CA ALA A 21 -21.91 10.67 -33.31
C ALA A 21 -22.25 10.70 -31.83
N ILE A 22 -23.42 10.15 -31.49
CA ILE A 22 -23.72 9.73 -30.11
C ILE A 22 -22.68 8.65 -29.80
N LEU A 23 -21.55 9.07 -29.21
CA LEU A 23 -20.68 8.15 -28.49
C LEU A 23 -21.50 7.66 -27.30
N THR A 24 -22.19 6.56 -27.50
CA THR A 24 -22.66 5.74 -26.38
C THR A 24 -21.40 5.28 -25.66
N TRP A 25 -21.07 5.97 -24.61
CA TRP A 25 -20.20 5.42 -23.57
C TRP A 25 -20.95 4.22 -23.03
N ALA A 26 -20.64 3.05 -23.58
CA ALA A 26 -21.04 1.79 -22.96
C ALA A 26 -20.34 1.76 -21.59
N TYR A 27 -21.09 2.02 -20.54
CA TYR A 27 -20.66 1.68 -19.18
C TYR A 27 -20.38 0.18 -19.19
N PRO A 28 -19.13 -0.27 -18.97
CA PRO A 28 -18.87 -1.68 -18.82
C PRO A 28 -19.60 -2.12 -17.53
N GLY A 29 -20.65 -2.90 -17.66
CA GLY A 29 -21.37 -3.47 -16.52
C GLY A 29 -22.90 -3.35 -16.54
N ALA A 30 -23.52 -2.58 -17.44
CA ALA A 30 -24.98 -2.64 -17.61
C ALA A 30 -25.34 -3.98 -18.29
N ALA A 31 -26.17 -4.79 -17.66
CA ALA A 31 -26.74 -5.99 -18.28
C ALA A 31 -27.45 -5.60 -19.59
N ALA A 32 -27.06 -6.20 -20.71
CA ALA A 32 -27.74 -5.98 -21.98
C ALA A 32 -29.19 -6.52 -21.88
N PRO A 33 -30.18 -5.87 -22.54
CA PRO A 33 -31.51 -6.42 -22.62
C PRO A 33 -31.46 -7.78 -23.32
N GLY A 34 -31.65 -8.86 -22.60
CA GLY A 34 -31.61 -10.24 -23.13
C GLY A 34 -30.61 -11.18 -22.47
N ASP A 35 -29.75 -10.72 -21.55
CA ASP A 35 -28.83 -11.59 -20.83
C ASP A 35 -29.57 -12.68 -20.02
N SER A 36 -29.15 -13.92 -20.18
CA SER A 36 -29.67 -15.00 -19.36
C SER A 36 -29.18 -14.89 -17.90
N PRO A 37 -29.84 -15.51 -16.92
CA PRO A 37 -29.35 -15.56 -15.55
C PRO A 37 -27.90 -16.13 -15.47
N ALA A 38 -27.56 -17.12 -16.28
CA ALA A 38 -26.24 -17.73 -16.35
C ALA A 38 -25.18 -16.73 -16.86
N ASP A 39 -25.50 -15.88 -17.84
CA ASP A 39 -24.58 -14.87 -18.36
C ASP A 39 -24.25 -13.83 -17.30
N ILE A 40 -25.24 -13.43 -16.49
CA ILE A 40 -25.06 -12.45 -15.41
C ILE A 40 -24.22 -13.05 -14.28
N GLU A 41 -24.47 -14.32 -13.92
CA GLU A 41 -23.66 -15.04 -12.93
C GLU A 41 -22.21 -15.19 -13.40
N GLN A 42 -21.97 -15.56 -14.66
CA GLN A 42 -20.62 -15.66 -15.21
C GLN A 42 -19.90 -14.30 -15.20
N ARG A 43 -20.56 -13.20 -15.56
CA ARG A 43 -19.98 -11.86 -15.48
C ARG A 43 -19.60 -11.47 -14.06
N LEU A 44 -20.41 -11.85 -13.07
CA LEU A 44 -20.08 -11.61 -11.66
C LEU A 44 -18.82 -12.38 -11.26
N VAL A 45 -18.72 -13.65 -11.64
CA VAL A 45 -17.54 -14.48 -11.38
C VAL A 45 -16.31 -13.88 -12.05
N ASP A 46 -16.40 -13.49 -13.32
CA ASP A 46 -15.29 -12.88 -14.06
C ASP A 46 -14.85 -11.56 -13.43
N ALA A 47 -15.80 -10.67 -13.10
CA ALA A 47 -15.50 -9.40 -12.46
C ALA A 47 -14.84 -9.57 -11.07
N LYS A 48 -15.29 -10.55 -10.27
CA LYS A 48 -14.65 -10.89 -8.98
C LYS A 48 -13.23 -11.42 -9.20
N ASN A 49 -13.01 -12.31 -10.16
CA ASN A 49 -11.69 -12.85 -10.47
C ASN A 49 -10.71 -11.74 -10.90
N GLU A 50 -11.16 -10.80 -11.75
CA GLU A 50 -10.35 -9.65 -12.17
C GLU A 50 -10.03 -8.70 -11.00
N ALA A 51 -11.01 -8.44 -10.13
CA ALA A 51 -10.81 -7.62 -8.94
C ALA A 51 -9.83 -8.28 -7.95
N ASN A 52 -9.95 -9.60 -7.72
CA ASN A 52 -9.02 -10.36 -6.89
C ASN A 52 -7.59 -10.36 -7.48
N ALA A 53 -7.44 -10.51 -8.80
CA ALA A 53 -6.15 -10.41 -9.47
C ALA A 53 -5.55 -9.00 -9.37
N ALA A 54 -6.36 -7.95 -9.42
CA ALA A 54 -5.92 -6.58 -9.19
C ALA A 54 -5.51 -6.35 -7.73
N ALA A 55 -6.25 -6.90 -6.76
CA ALA A 55 -5.91 -6.87 -5.35
C ALA A 55 -4.54 -7.52 -5.09
N ALA A 56 -4.28 -8.69 -5.66
CA ALA A 56 -3.00 -9.38 -5.53
C ALA A 56 -1.82 -8.54 -6.09
N ARG A 57 -2.00 -7.89 -7.25
CA ARG A 57 -0.97 -7.00 -7.81
C ARG A 57 -0.72 -5.78 -6.95
N PHE A 58 -1.79 -5.18 -6.41
CA PHE A 58 -1.67 -4.03 -5.52
C PHE A 58 -0.94 -4.39 -4.22
N THR A 59 -1.31 -5.49 -3.56
CA THR A 59 -0.65 -5.92 -2.31
C THR A 59 0.81 -6.28 -2.53
N ASP A 60 1.19 -6.92 -3.65
CA ASP A 60 2.58 -7.18 -4.01
C ASP A 60 3.38 -5.88 -4.23
N ALA A 61 2.82 -4.92 -4.99
CA ALA A 61 3.44 -3.63 -5.22
C ALA A 61 3.64 -2.85 -3.92
N GLN A 62 2.63 -2.83 -3.04
CA GLN A 62 2.70 -2.19 -1.73
C GLN A 62 3.77 -2.83 -0.84
N SER A 63 3.81 -4.17 -0.78
CA SER A 63 4.81 -4.90 -0.01
C SER A 63 6.25 -4.58 -0.47
N ARG A 64 6.49 -4.49 -1.77
CA ARG A 64 7.79 -4.11 -2.34
C ARG A 64 8.19 -2.68 -1.98
N TYR A 65 7.25 -1.75 -2.06
CA TYR A 65 7.49 -0.35 -1.67
C TYR A 65 7.89 -0.25 -0.18
N GLU A 66 7.20 -0.96 0.72
CA GLU A 66 7.50 -0.98 2.15
C GLU A 66 8.88 -1.61 2.44
N GLN A 67 9.24 -2.70 1.77
CA GLN A 67 10.56 -3.35 1.90
C GLN A 67 11.71 -2.43 1.47
N LEU A 68 11.52 -1.65 0.40
CA LEU A 68 12.50 -0.65 -0.03
C LEU A 68 12.66 0.47 0.99
N GLY A 69 11.57 0.90 1.64
CA GLY A 69 11.61 1.85 2.75
C GLY A 69 12.46 1.35 3.92
N ASP A 70 12.29 0.10 4.32
CA ASP A 70 13.09 -0.53 5.40
C ASP A 70 14.57 -0.64 5.01
N LYS A 71 14.88 -1.02 3.76
CA LYS A 71 16.25 -1.03 3.24
C LYS A 71 16.90 0.35 3.31
N ILE A 72 16.19 1.37 2.85
CA ILE A 72 16.66 2.76 2.87
C ILE A 72 16.98 3.19 4.31
N ALA A 73 16.11 2.88 5.27
CA ALA A 73 16.34 3.20 6.68
C ALA A 73 17.62 2.56 7.23
N ILE A 74 17.87 1.29 6.90
CA ILE A 74 19.09 0.57 7.30
C ILE A 74 20.34 1.20 6.66
N VAL A 75 20.29 1.52 5.36
CA VAL A 75 21.42 2.15 4.66
C VAL A 75 21.70 3.54 5.23
N GLN A 76 20.69 4.35 5.50
CA GLN A 76 20.84 5.65 6.15
C GLN A 76 21.50 5.56 7.52
N GLN A 77 21.13 4.57 8.33
CA GLN A 77 21.78 4.34 9.63
C GLN A 77 23.25 3.95 9.47
N LYS A 78 23.60 3.11 8.48
CA LYS A 78 24.99 2.77 8.16
C LYS A 78 25.78 4.00 7.72
N ILE A 79 25.23 4.84 6.85
CA ILE A 79 25.83 6.09 6.40
C ILE A 79 26.16 6.97 7.61
N LYS A 80 25.17 7.20 8.50
CA LYS A 80 25.35 8.00 9.72
C LYS A 80 26.50 7.47 10.61
N GLY A 81 26.59 6.16 10.78
CA GLY A 81 27.68 5.53 11.54
C GLY A 81 29.05 5.71 10.84
N ARG A 82 29.10 5.60 9.51
CA ARG A 82 30.35 5.82 8.74
C ARG A 82 30.78 7.29 8.72
N GLU A 83 29.83 8.21 8.63
CA GLU A 83 30.11 9.66 8.72
C GLU A 83 30.72 10.02 10.07
N ALA A 84 30.17 9.49 11.17
CA ALA A 84 30.74 9.67 12.51
C ALA A 84 32.18 9.12 12.57
N ARG A 85 32.41 7.90 12.10
CA ARG A 85 33.75 7.29 12.08
C ARG A 85 34.74 8.06 11.20
N ALA A 86 34.31 8.50 10.01
CA ALA A 86 35.13 9.33 9.11
C ALA A 86 35.55 10.64 9.78
N LYS A 87 34.62 11.28 10.50
CA LYS A 87 34.94 12.49 11.28
C LYS A 87 35.96 12.25 12.36
N ASP A 88 35.81 11.17 13.14
CA ASP A 88 36.79 10.80 14.20
C ASP A 88 38.18 10.54 13.60
N LEU A 89 38.26 9.78 12.51
CA LEU A 89 39.50 9.50 11.82
C LEU A 89 40.15 10.76 11.19
N HIS A 90 39.31 11.68 10.68
CA HIS A 90 39.77 12.97 10.17
C HIS A 90 40.47 13.80 11.26
N GLU A 91 39.86 13.91 12.46
CA GLU A 91 40.47 14.62 13.58
C GLU A 91 41.78 13.95 14.06
N VAL A 92 41.84 12.61 14.08
CA VAL A 92 43.07 11.89 14.41
C VAL A 92 44.17 12.17 13.36
N ALA A 93 43.82 12.11 12.07
CA ALA A 93 44.75 12.39 10.98
C ALA A 93 45.26 13.84 11.03
N LYS A 94 44.37 14.81 11.32
CA LYS A 94 44.71 16.22 11.49
C LYS A 94 45.71 16.45 12.63
N LEU A 95 45.47 15.84 13.81
CA LEU A 95 46.38 15.94 14.95
C LEU A 95 47.78 15.36 14.60
N ARG A 96 47.83 14.21 13.96
CA ARG A 96 49.06 13.58 13.54
C ARG A 96 49.83 14.40 12.52
N ALA A 97 49.12 14.96 11.54
CA ALA A 97 49.68 15.84 10.55
C ALA A 97 50.31 17.11 11.18
N VAL A 98 49.66 17.72 12.17
CA VAL A 98 50.21 18.86 12.93
C VAL A 98 51.52 18.44 13.68
N VAL A 99 51.57 17.25 14.25
CA VAL A 99 52.77 16.74 14.91
C VAL A 99 53.90 16.52 13.88
N ALA A 100 53.60 15.88 12.76
CA ALA A 100 54.60 15.65 11.66
C ALA A 100 55.15 16.98 11.11
N TYR A 101 54.30 17.99 10.90
CA TYR A 101 54.72 19.33 10.50
C TYR A 101 55.71 19.97 11.49
N LYS A 102 55.39 19.91 12.78
CA LYS A 102 56.26 20.50 13.83
C LYS A 102 57.59 19.79 13.98
N THR A 103 57.64 18.51 13.65
CA THR A 103 58.85 17.68 13.79
C THR A 103 59.71 17.60 12.52
N GLN A 104 59.13 17.80 11.33
CA GLN A 104 59.81 17.58 10.05
C GLN A 104 59.78 18.78 9.06
N GLY A 105 59.10 19.91 9.41
CA GLY A 105 59.14 21.15 8.62
C GLY A 105 58.41 21.10 7.25
N ALA A 106 57.49 20.12 7.03
CA ALA A 106 56.67 20.06 5.82
C ALA A 106 55.42 20.89 5.90
N ASP A 107 55.02 21.60 4.83
CA ASP A 107 53.79 22.40 4.75
C ASP A 107 52.58 21.49 4.41
N ILE A 108 51.66 21.36 5.36
CA ILE A 108 50.47 20.51 5.26
C ILE A 108 49.16 21.27 5.45
N SER A 109 49.23 22.61 5.38
CA SER A 109 48.01 23.44 5.58
C SER A 109 46.90 23.19 4.56
N VAL A 110 47.22 22.69 3.37
CA VAL A 110 46.28 22.46 2.24
C VAL A 110 45.36 21.24 2.46
N ILE A 111 45.71 20.31 3.39
CA ILE A 111 45.02 19.01 3.53
C ILE A 111 43.71 19.12 4.33
N PHE A 112 43.50 20.18 5.10
CA PHE A 112 42.45 20.26 6.15
C PHE A 112 41.46 21.39 5.96
N GLU A 113 41.41 22.03 4.78
CA GLU A 113 40.46 23.13 4.52
C GLU A 113 39.07 22.69 4.02
N THR A 114 38.83 21.35 3.89
CA THR A 114 37.55 20.85 3.40
C THR A 114 36.80 20.05 4.45
N ASP A 115 35.52 20.31 4.60
CA ASP A 115 34.57 19.54 5.45
C ASP A 115 34.05 18.27 4.73
N ASP A 116 34.40 18.05 3.45
CA ASP A 116 34.00 16.85 2.70
C ASP A 116 35.01 15.71 2.89
N PRO A 117 34.60 14.57 3.50
CA PRO A 117 35.44 13.40 3.68
C PRO A 117 36.03 12.82 2.38
N LEU A 118 35.37 13.02 1.22
CA LEU A 118 35.84 12.53 -0.08
C LEU A 118 36.97 13.40 -0.66
N GLU A 119 36.96 14.67 -0.42
CA GLU A 119 38.06 15.56 -0.79
C GLU A 119 39.29 15.34 0.10
N GLY A 120 39.08 15.03 1.38
CA GLY A 120 40.15 14.64 2.29
C GLY A 120 40.92 13.40 1.82
N VAL A 121 40.26 12.44 1.19
CA VAL A 121 40.92 11.26 0.60
C VAL A 121 41.84 11.63 -0.59
N ARG A 122 41.44 12.55 -1.44
CA ARG A 122 42.27 13.04 -2.55
C ARG A 122 43.54 13.72 -2.05
N SER A 123 43.45 14.43 -0.94
CA SER A 123 44.54 15.11 -0.28
C SER A 123 45.47 14.14 0.47
N SER A 124 44.99 12.97 0.90
CA SER A 124 45.76 11.95 1.64
C SER A 124 46.86 11.29 0.81
N VAL A 125 46.80 11.36 -0.52
CA VAL A 125 47.88 10.92 -1.43
C VAL A 125 49.17 11.71 -1.17
N LEU A 126 49.10 12.92 -0.63
CA LEU A 126 50.22 13.78 -0.28
C LEU A 126 50.85 13.41 1.08
N LEU A 127 50.19 12.63 1.92
CA LEU A 127 50.69 12.14 3.22
C LEU A 127 51.64 10.92 3.10
N ASN A 128 51.97 10.47 1.90
CA ASN A 128 52.91 9.34 1.67
C ASN A 128 54.34 9.54 2.20
N ALA A 129 54.63 10.69 2.78
CA ALA A 129 55.92 11.00 3.36
C ALA A 129 56.02 10.73 4.89
N ALA A 130 54.89 10.37 5.55
CA ALA A 130 54.87 10.21 7.01
C ALA A 130 55.10 8.76 7.47
N ASN A 131 55.54 8.59 8.72
CA ASN A 131 55.93 7.33 9.36
C ASN A 131 54.84 6.24 9.34
N GLY A 132 55.25 4.94 9.51
CA GLY A 132 54.40 3.77 9.32
C GLY A 132 53.08 3.74 10.09
N SER A 133 52.99 4.38 11.27
CA SER A 133 51.74 4.49 12.06
C SER A 133 50.73 5.47 11.44
N ASP A 134 51.17 6.46 10.67
CA ASP A 134 50.31 7.43 10.00
C ASP A 134 49.75 6.85 8.70
N LYS A 135 50.45 5.94 8.04
CA LYS A 135 49.99 5.18 6.89
C LYS A 135 48.75 4.32 7.20
N GLN A 136 48.68 3.72 8.41
CA GLN A 136 47.58 2.90 8.82
C GLN A 136 46.30 3.74 9.05
N ALA A 137 46.43 4.91 9.72
CA ALA A 137 45.31 5.81 9.95
C ALA A 137 44.74 6.41 8.65
N VAL A 138 45.62 6.75 7.69
CA VAL A 138 45.25 7.21 6.35
C VAL A 138 44.54 6.12 5.55
N ALA A 139 45.07 4.88 5.59
CA ALA A 139 44.45 3.74 4.93
C ALA A 139 43.04 3.44 5.48
N GLU A 140 42.89 3.45 6.82
CA GLU A 140 41.56 3.27 7.45
C GLU A 140 40.58 4.40 7.07
N TYR A 141 41.06 5.65 7.02
CA TYR A 141 40.25 6.76 6.58
C TYR A 141 39.81 6.61 5.11
N ALA A 142 40.73 6.22 4.22
CA ALA A 142 40.46 5.98 2.81
C ALA A 142 39.43 4.83 2.61
N GLU A 143 39.54 3.76 3.38
CA GLU A 143 38.58 2.64 3.39
C GLU A 143 37.19 3.11 3.83
N VAL A 144 37.11 3.82 4.97
CA VAL A 144 35.81 4.34 5.50
C VAL A 144 35.18 5.32 4.54
N ALA A 145 35.96 6.21 3.89
CA ALA A 145 35.47 7.15 2.89
C ALA A 145 34.97 6.44 1.61
N GLY A 146 35.70 5.42 1.15
CA GLY A 146 35.26 4.58 0.03
C GLY A 146 33.95 3.85 0.33
N ASP A 147 33.83 3.26 1.52
CA ASP A 147 32.61 2.64 2.01
C ASP A 147 31.45 3.63 2.09
N LEU A 148 31.71 4.85 2.58
CA LEU A 148 30.71 5.92 2.66
C LEU A 148 30.19 6.32 1.27
N ALA A 149 31.10 6.46 0.29
CA ALA A 149 30.73 6.73 -1.10
C ALA A 149 29.83 5.62 -1.64
N ALA A 150 30.23 4.35 -1.49
CA ALA A 150 29.46 3.20 -1.94
C ALA A 150 28.07 3.12 -1.25
N GLN A 151 27.96 3.47 0.03
CA GLN A 151 26.67 3.50 0.74
C GLN A 151 25.78 4.65 0.24
N ARG A 152 26.35 5.81 -0.09
CA ARG A 152 25.61 6.94 -0.68
C ARG A 152 25.07 6.60 -2.06
N ASP A 153 25.85 5.92 -2.90
CA ASP A 153 25.42 5.46 -4.23
C ASP A 153 24.28 4.42 -4.10
N ARG A 154 24.41 3.47 -3.18
CA ARG A 154 23.33 2.51 -2.87
C ARG A 154 22.06 3.22 -2.42
N LEU A 155 22.17 4.21 -1.54
CA LEU A 155 21.03 5.00 -1.09
C LEU A 155 20.35 5.74 -2.25
N ALA A 156 21.13 6.29 -3.19
CA ALA A 156 20.59 6.95 -4.37
C ALA A 156 19.80 5.97 -5.24
N ASN A 157 20.34 4.79 -5.51
CA ASN A 157 19.70 3.73 -6.29
C ASN A 157 18.46 3.18 -5.59
N ASP A 158 18.52 2.93 -4.26
CA ASP A 158 17.37 2.44 -3.49
C ASP A 158 16.24 3.48 -3.45
N ARG A 159 16.57 4.78 -3.40
CA ARG A 159 15.56 5.86 -3.47
C ARG A 159 14.89 5.95 -4.84
N GLU A 160 15.64 5.75 -5.91
CA GLU A 160 15.05 5.71 -7.26
C GLU A 160 14.13 4.50 -7.41
N ALA A 161 14.58 3.31 -7.01
CA ALA A 161 13.75 2.11 -6.98
C ALA A 161 12.49 2.29 -6.11
N GLN A 162 12.57 3.05 -5.01
CA GLN A 162 11.41 3.36 -4.17
C GLN A 162 10.42 4.29 -4.88
N ARG A 163 10.90 5.26 -5.68
CA ARG A 163 10.01 6.11 -6.50
C ARG A 163 9.28 5.29 -7.54
N GLU A 164 9.99 4.44 -8.29
CA GLU A 164 9.37 3.54 -9.27
C GLU A 164 8.34 2.60 -8.61
N ALA A 165 8.66 2.07 -7.42
CA ALA A 165 7.74 1.24 -6.66
C ALA A 165 6.48 2.03 -6.21
N LEU A 166 6.63 3.31 -5.83
CA LEU A 166 5.51 4.18 -5.48
C LEU A 166 4.60 4.46 -6.68
N ASP A 167 5.19 4.73 -7.85
CA ASP A 167 4.43 4.94 -9.08
C ASP A 167 3.66 3.66 -9.48
N LYS A 168 4.28 2.50 -9.30
CA LYS A 168 3.62 1.21 -9.50
C LYS A 168 2.46 1.00 -8.52
N VAL A 169 2.64 1.30 -7.23
CA VAL A 169 1.55 1.24 -6.23
C VAL A 169 0.38 2.14 -6.65
N ALA A 170 0.66 3.36 -7.13
CA ALA A 170 -0.38 4.28 -7.60
C ALA A 170 -1.13 3.73 -8.82
N ALA A 171 -0.42 3.13 -9.78
CA ALA A 171 -1.01 2.53 -10.97
C ALA A 171 -1.88 1.30 -10.63
N GLU A 172 -1.37 0.37 -9.81
CA GLU A 172 -2.10 -0.83 -9.38
C GLU A 172 -3.31 -0.47 -8.51
N ARG A 173 -3.20 0.57 -7.67
CA ARG A 173 -4.33 1.10 -6.91
C ARG A 173 -5.45 1.58 -7.83
N LYS A 174 -5.11 2.38 -8.86
CA LYS A 174 -6.11 2.87 -9.82
C LYS A 174 -6.80 1.72 -10.54
N LEU A 175 -6.05 0.69 -10.91
CA LEU A 175 -6.59 -0.50 -11.55
C LEU A 175 -7.50 -1.28 -10.59
N LEU A 176 -7.08 -1.45 -9.33
CA LEU A 176 -7.88 -2.11 -8.30
C LEU A 176 -9.19 -1.36 -8.05
N ASP A 177 -9.13 -0.03 -7.87
CA ASP A 177 -10.33 0.80 -7.65
C ASP A 177 -11.34 0.63 -8.80
N ALA A 178 -10.87 0.58 -10.07
CA ALA A 178 -11.71 0.33 -11.23
C ALA A 178 -12.32 -1.09 -11.22
N LYS A 179 -11.51 -2.12 -10.92
CA LYS A 179 -11.99 -3.51 -10.90
C LYS A 179 -12.94 -3.80 -9.74
N VAL A 180 -12.74 -3.16 -8.60
CA VAL A 180 -13.71 -3.20 -7.49
C VAL A 180 -15.04 -2.58 -7.91
N ALA A 181 -15.03 -1.43 -8.58
CA ALA A 181 -16.26 -0.78 -9.07
C ALA A 181 -17.00 -1.66 -10.11
N ASP A 182 -16.26 -2.32 -11.01
CA ASP A 182 -16.82 -3.27 -11.97
C ASP A 182 -17.48 -4.46 -11.26
N ALA A 183 -16.79 -5.06 -10.26
CA ALA A 183 -17.31 -6.17 -9.48
C ALA A 183 -18.56 -5.79 -8.66
N GLU A 184 -18.56 -4.62 -8.02
CA GLU A 184 -19.73 -4.11 -7.29
C GLU A 184 -20.93 -3.87 -8.23
N THR A 185 -20.66 -3.41 -9.47
CA THR A 185 -21.69 -3.22 -10.48
C THR A 185 -22.26 -4.57 -10.94
N ALA A 186 -21.41 -5.55 -11.18
CA ALA A 186 -21.83 -6.92 -11.52
C ALA A 186 -22.65 -7.54 -10.38
N GLN A 187 -22.24 -7.33 -9.13
CA GLN A 187 -22.98 -7.80 -7.95
C GLN A 187 -24.39 -7.18 -7.86
N ARG A 188 -24.51 -5.87 -8.01
CA ARG A 188 -25.81 -5.19 -8.02
C ARG A 188 -26.73 -5.70 -9.14
N ASN A 189 -26.20 -5.91 -10.34
CA ASN A 189 -26.97 -6.44 -11.47
C ASN A 189 -27.47 -7.87 -11.20
N PHE A 190 -26.63 -8.71 -10.61
CA PHE A 190 -26.99 -10.08 -10.21
C PHE A 190 -28.10 -10.06 -9.13
N GLU A 191 -27.95 -9.26 -8.08
CA GLU A 191 -28.93 -9.12 -7.01
C GLU A 191 -30.29 -8.59 -7.53
N ALA A 192 -30.26 -7.56 -8.40
CA ALA A 192 -31.49 -7.01 -9.02
C ALA A 192 -32.23 -8.07 -9.84
N LYS A 193 -31.48 -8.91 -10.58
CA LYS A 193 -32.08 -9.99 -11.37
C LYS A 193 -32.67 -11.09 -10.48
N GLN A 194 -31.98 -11.44 -9.39
CA GLN A 194 -32.51 -12.38 -8.41
C GLN A 194 -33.81 -11.86 -7.76
N GLN A 195 -33.83 -10.57 -7.36
CA GLN A 195 -35.03 -9.93 -6.80
C GLN A 195 -36.18 -9.90 -7.80
N ALA A 196 -35.89 -9.58 -9.08
CA ALA A 196 -36.92 -9.61 -10.12
C ALA A 196 -37.47 -11.02 -10.36
N ALA A 197 -36.62 -12.05 -10.32
CA ALA A 197 -37.02 -13.46 -10.43
C ALA A 197 -37.87 -13.90 -9.23
N GLN A 198 -37.51 -13.47 -8.02
CA GLN A 198 -38.27 -13.75 -6.79
C GLN A 198 -39.63 -13.01 -6.77
N ALA A 199 -39.67 -11.77 -7.29
CA ALA A 199 -40.92 -11.03 -7.42
C ALA A 199 -41.91 -11.64 -8.44
N ALA A 200 -41.39 -12.34 -9.45
CA ALA A 200 -42.17 -13.07 -10.45
C ALA A 200 -42.63 -14.45 -10.00
N ALA A 201 -42.07 -14.98 -8.88
CA ALA A 201 -42.47 -16.26 -8.30
C ALA A 201 -43.66 -16.07 -7.36
N PRO A 202 -44.63 -17.02 -7.29
CA PRO A 202 -45.74 -16.93 -6.35
C PRO A 202 -45.20 -16.91 -4.92
N GLN A 203 -45.68 -15.94 -4.12
CA GLN A 203 -45.21 -15.66 -2.76
C GLN A 203 -45.39 -16.88 -1.84
N SER A 204 -44.34 -17.58 -1.56
CA SER A 204 -44.24 -18.51 -0.44
C SER A 204 -42.94 -18.23 0.31
N GLY A 205 -43.05 -17.50 1.44
CA GLY A 205 -42.05 -17.43 2.49
C GLY A 205 -40.81 -16.57 2.18
N ALA A 206 -40.54 -15.64 3.07
CA ALA A 206 -39.32 -14.81 3.05
C ALA A 206 -38.06 -15.66 2.91
N ALA A 207 -37.41 -15.59 1.74
CA ALA A 207 -36.11 -16.17 1.55
C ALA A 207 -35.07 -15.21 2.15
N ALA A 208 -34.50 -15.60 3.29
CA ALA A 208 -33.25 -15.02 3.78
C ALA A 208 -32.19 -15.14 2.67
N VAL A 209 -31.43 -14.08 2.43
CA VAL A 209 -30.28 -14.09 1.53
C VAL A 209 -29.32 -15.15 2.04
N ASN A 210 -29.30 -16.32 1.40
CA ASN A 210 -28.40 -17.41 1.74
C ASN A 210 -27.00 -17.13 1.22
N ALA A 211 -26.26 -16.23 1.89
CA ALA A 211 -24.82 -16.19 1.73
C ALA A 211 -24.23 -17.52 2.25
N PRO A 212 -23.30 -18.15 1.54
CA PRO A 212 -22.70 -19.39 2.01
C PRO A 212 -22.05 -19.19 3.37
N VAL A 213 -22.41 -20.02 4.35
CA VAL A 213 -21.82 -20.04 5.68
C VAL A 213 -20.94 -21.27 5.78
N ILE A 214 -19.63 -21.06 5.93
CA ILE A 214 -18.64 -22.13 6.08
C ILE A 214 -18.04 -22.01 7.47
N ASP A 215 -17.93 -23.14 8.18
CA ASP A 215 -17.48 -23.19 9.57
C ASP A 215 -18.27 -22.24 10.49
N GLY A 216 -19.55 -22.03 10.20
CA GLY A 216 -20.41 -21.07 10.90
C GLY A 216 -20.16 -19.61 10.59
N MET A 217 -19.21 -19.26 9.70
CA MET A 217 -18.82 -17.90 9.37
C MET A 217 -19.35 -17.48 7.99
N MET A 218 -19.90 -16.27 7.86
CA MET A 218 -20.23 -15.66 6.58
C MET A 218 -19.16 -14.65 6.13
N CYS A 219 -19.28 -14.14 4.88
CA CYS A 219 -18.37 -13.14 4.35
C CYS A 219 -18.40 -11.85 5.19
N PRO A 220 -17.24 -11.33 5.67
CA PRO A 220 -17.21 -10.07 6.44
C PRO A 220 -17.53 -8.84 5.58
N VAL A 221 -17.15 -8.84 4.29
CA VAL A 221 -17.41 -7.75 3.33
C VAL A 221 -17.84 -8.38 2.00
N PRO A 222 -19.13 -8.63 1.79
CA PRO A 222 -19.62 -9.25 0.56
C PRO A 222 -19.23 -8.42 -0.68
N GLY A 223 -18.68 -9.09 -1.69
CA GLY A 223 -18.25 -8.46 -2.94
C GLY A 223 -16.87 -7.80 -2.88
N ALA A 224 -16.16 -7.86 -1.76
CA ALA A 224 -14.78 -7.36 -1.68
C ALA A 224 -13.84 -8.17 -2.58
N ALA A 225 -12.83 -7.47 -3.13
CA ALA A 225 -11.68 -8.08 -3.78
C ALA A 225 -10.58 -8.36 -2.75
N PHE A 226 -9.96 -9.53 -2.80
CA PHE A 226 -8.89 -9.92 -1.88
C PHE A 226 -8.03 -11.04 -2.46
N ASP A 227 -6.85 -11.24 -1.89
CA ASP A 227 -5.97 -12.36 -2.14
C ASP A 227 -5.46 -12.96 -0.82
N ASN A 228 -4.61 -13.98 -0.88
CA ASN A 228 -3.97 -14.51 0.32
C ASN A 228 -2.72 -13.70 0.67
N ASP A 229 -2.90 -12.55 1.23
CA ASP A 229 -1.83 -11.64 1.66
C ASP A 229 -1.36 -11.88 3.12
N TRP A 230 -1.83 -12.96 3.76
CA TRP A 230 -1.37 -13.39 5.08
C TRP A 230 0.15 -13.57 5.13
N GLY A 231 0.79 -13.01 6.15
CA GLY A 231 2.23 -13.15 6.36
C GLY A 231 3.10 -12.30 5.42
N GLN A 232 2.51 -11.54 4.50
CA GLN A 232 3.28 -10.62 3.66
C GLN A 232 4.07 -9.61 4.52
N PRO A 233 5.28 -9.21 4.09
CA PRO A 233 6.06 -8.19 4.77
C PRO A 233 5.30 -6.87 4.84
N ARG A 234 5.39 -6.20 6.00
CA ARG A 234 4.88 -4.86 6.26
C ARG A 234 6.00 -4.01 6.83
N SER A 235 5.89 -2.69 6.72
CA SER A 235 6.88 -1.74 7.24
C SER A 235 7.25 -1.99 8.70
N GLY A 236 8.51 -1.74 9.07
CA GLY A 236 9.03 -2.00 10.40
C GLY A 236 9.25 -3.48 10.72
N GLY A 237 9.47 -4.33 9.73
CA GLY A 237 9.75 -5.77 9.89
C GLY A 237 8.55 -6.60 10.35
N ARG A 238 7.33 -6.03 10.33
CA ARG A 238 6.10 -6.76 10.71
C ARG A 238 5.69 -7.74 9.62
N ARG A 239 4.84 -8.68 9.98
CA ARG A 239 4.15 -9.59 9.07
C ARG A 239 2.66 -9.29 9.12
N HIS A 240 1.99 -9.38 7.98
CA HIS A 240 0.54 -9.20 7.87
C HIS A 240 -0.20 -10.30 8.66
N GLN A 241 -1.11 -9.91 9.56
CA GLN A 241 -1.79 -10.83 10.48
C GLN A 241 -3.29 -10.99 10.20
N GLY A 242 -3.70 -10.68 8.97
CA GLY A 242 -5.08 -10.78 8.52
C GLY A 242 -5.14 -10.92 7.01
N ASN A 243 -6.28 -10.61 6.43
CA ASN A 243 -6.46 -10.39 5.01
C ASN A 243 -7.07 -9.00 4.79
N ASP A 244 -6.60 -8.31 3.74
CA ASP A 244 -7.13 -7.02 3.34
C ASP A 244 -8.25 -7.23 2.30
N LEU A 245 -9.49 -6.89 2.68
CA LEU A 245 -10.67 -7.00 1.84
C LEU A 245 -10.98 -5.63 1.23
N PHE A 246 -10.67 -5.45 -0.05
CA PHE A 246 -10.82 -4.19 -0.79
C PHE A 246 -12.25 -4.02 -1.30
N ALA A 247 -12.88 -2.91 -0.94
CA ALA A 247 -14.20 -2.50 -1.41
C ALA A 247 -14.32 -0.99 -1.35
N ALA A 248 -15.35 -0.40 -1.97
CA ALA A 248 -15.56 1.04 -1.91
C ALA A 248 -15.72 1.51 -0.45
N LYS A 249 -15.22 2.71 -0.15
CA LYS A 249 -15.39 3.32 1.17
C LYS A 249 -16.87 3.46 1.49
N GLY A 250 -17.29 2.93 2.64
CA GLY A 250 -18.67 2.94 3.07
C GLY A 250 -19.42 1.61 2.84
N THR A 251 -18.82 0.64 2.13
CA THR A 251 -19.35 -0.72 2.00
C THR A 251 -19.57 -1.35 3.38
N ALA A 252 -20.62 -2.14 3.55
CA ALA A 252 -20.98 -2.71 4.84
C ALA A 252 -19.97 -3.77 5.31
N ASN A 253 -19.57 -3.70 6.57
CA ASN A 253 -18.92 -4.79 7.29
C ASN A 253 -19.98 -5.55 8.10
N LEU A 254 -20.07 -6.85 7.88
CA LEU A 254 -21.05 -7.72 8.51
C LEU A 254 -20.48 -8.49 9.68
N ALA A 255 -21.29 -8.73 10.70
CA ALA A 255 -20.96 -9.67 11.76
C ALA A 255 -20.87 -11.08 11.16
N VAL A 256 -19.67 -11.64 11.08
CA VAL A 256 -19.45 -12.96 10.43
C VAL A 256 -20.12 -14.12 11.16
N VAL A 257 -20.39 -13.97 12.44
CA VAL A 257 -21.18 -14.87 13.31
C VAL A 257 -22.01 -14.04 14.29
N SER A 258 -22.98 -14.66 14.94
CA SER A 258 -23.64 -14.02 16.09
C SER A 258 -22.67 -13.89 17.26
N GLY A 259 -22.80 -12.80 18.07
CA GLY A 259 -21.87 -12.56 19.17
C GLY A 259 -22.05 -11.17 19.79
N THR A 260 -21.03 -10.68 20.48
CA THR A 260 -21.00 -9.33 21.07
C THR A 260 -19.94 -8.50 20.37
N VAL A 261 -20.33 -7.37 19.77
CA VAL A 261 -19.42 -6.41 19.14
C VAL A 261 -19.04 -5.31 20.13
N THR A 262 -17.76 -4.95 20.10
CA THR A 262 -17.20 -3.77 20.78
C THR A 262 -16.34 -2.98 19.78
N PHE A 263 -16.13 -1.69 20.08
CA PHE A 263 -15.40 -0.79 19.19
C PHE A 263 -14.24 -0.12 19.91
N GLY A 264 -13.24 0.34 19.16
CA GLY A 264 -12.12 1.09 19.71
C GLY A 264 -11.08 1.44 18.65
N ASP A 265 -10.27 2.46 18.94
CA ASP A 265 -9.11 2.80 18.14
C ASP A 265 -7.98 1.80 18.42
N ALA A 266 -7.36 1.31 17.36
CA ALA A 266 -6.27 0.32 17.41
C ALA A 266 -4.91 0.90 16.97
N GLY A 267 -4.72 2.21 17.02
CA GLY A 267 -3.49 2.87 16.57
C GLY A 267 -3.24 2.62 15.07
N LEU A 268 -2.34 1.70 14.71
CA LEU A 268 -2.09 1.34 13.30
C LEU A 268 -3.35 0.83 12.59
N GLY A 269 -4.22 0.10 13.28
CA GLY A 269 -5.48 -0.39 12.73
C GLY A 269 -6.55 0.69 12.58
N GLY A 270 -6.36 1.89 13.14
CA GLY A 270 -7.36 2.96 13.14
C GLY A 270 -8.65 2.53 13.82
N MET A 271 -9.80 2.93 13.27
CA MET A 271 -11.10 2.53 13.79
C MET A 271 -11.30 1.02 13.66
N GLY A 272 -11.53 0.34 14.79
CA GLY A 272 -11.67 -1.10 14.85
C GLY A 272 -12.96 -1.58 15.48
N ALA A 273 -13.52 -2.68 14.95
CA ALA A 273 -14.59 -3.46 15.57
C ALA A 273 -14.06 -4.83 15.98
N TYR A 274 -14.50 -5.31 17.13
CA TYR A 274 -14.09 -6.57 17.73
C TYR A 274 -15.35 -7.37 18.04
N LEU A 275 -15.57 -8.45 17.30
CA LEU A 275 -16.71 -9.34 17.47
C LEU A 275 -16.27 -10.57 18.28
N ALA A 276 -16.67 -10.66 19.52
CA ALA A 276 -16.57 -11.89 20.32
C ALA A 276 -17.71 -12.81 19.89
N GLY A 277 -17.39 -13.77 19.03
CA GLY A 277 -18.36 -14.71 18.48
C GLY A 277 -18.82 -15.75 19.51
N ASP A 278 -20.07 -16.22 19.38
CA ASP A 278 -20.65 -17.26 20.22
C ASP A 278 -19.93 -18.60 20.06
N ASN A 279 -19.18 -18.76 18.96
CA ASN A 279 -18.30 -19.89 18.71
C ASN A 279 -16.94 -19.82 19.45
N GLY A 280 -16.75 -18.82 20.34
CA GLY A 280 -15.52 -18.65 21.11
C GLY A 280 -14.37 -17.98 20.36
N VAL A 281 -14.57 -17.61 19.09
CA VAL A 281 -13.57 -16.95 18.26
C VAL A 281 -13.78 -15.43 18.27
N THR A 282 -12.70 -14.64 18.35
CA THR A 282 -12.79 -13.20 18.18
C THR A 282 -12.42 -12.84 16.73
N TYR A 283 -13.27 -12.07 16.11
CA TYR A 283 -13.06 -11.52 14.77
C TYR A 283 -12.78 -10.02 14.86
N VAL A 284 -11.80 -9.55 14.10
CA VAL A 284 -11.33 -8.17 14.17
C VAL A 284 -11.46 -7.53 12.79
N TYR A 285 -12.00 -6.31 12.78
CA TYR A 285 -12.20 -5.49 11.59
C TYR A 285 -11.49 -4.17 11.81
N TYR A 286 -10.46 -3.86 11.04
CA TYR A 286 -9.72 -2.60 11.14
C TYR A 286 -9.95 -1.69 9.93
N HIS A 287 -9.43 -0.48 10.03
CA HIS A 287 -9.47 0.59 9.03
C HIS A 287 -10.88 1.11 8.71
N LEU A 288 -11.85 0.89 9.59
CA LEU A 288 -13.23 1.30 9.38
C LEU A 288 -13.35 2.82 9.18
N SER A 289 -14.36 3.25 8.38
CA SER A 289 -14.74 4.66 8.24
C SER A 289 -15.84 5.06 9.22
N GLN A 290 -16.60 4.09 9.72
CA GLN A 290 -17.72 4.33 10.61
C GLN A 290 -18.04 3.06 11.42
N TYR A 291 -18.39 3.23 12.69
CA TYR A 291 -19.07 2.22 13.49
C TYR A 291 -20.58 2.27 13.22
N VAL A 292 -21.26 1.13 13.22
CA VAL A 292 -22.71 1.06 13.13
C VAL A 292 -23.28 0.60 14.47
N GLY A 293 -23.92 1.52 15.16
CA GLY A 293 -24.38 1.34 16.54
C GLY A 293 -23.24 1.41 17.57
N GLY A 294 -23.60 1.14 18.85
CA GLY A 294 -22.65 1.02 19.96
C GLY A 294 -22.27 -0.43 20.24
N PRO A 295 -21.46 -0.68 21.31
CA PRO A 295 -21.21 -2.02 21.81
C PRO A 295 -22.53 -2.73 22.14
N ARG A 296 -22.75 -3.91 21.56
CA ARG A 296 -24.01 -4.65 21.68
C ARG A 296 -23.88 -6.11 21.25
N ARG A 297 -24.90 -6.89 21.57
CA ARG A 297 -25.15 -8.16 20.93
C ARG A 297 -25.59 -7.95 19.48
N VAL A 298 -25.08 -8.79 18.57
CA VAL A 298 -25.43 -8.76 17.15
C VAL A 298 -25.74 -10.17 16.65
N SER A 299 -26.60 -10.21 15.66
CA SER A 299 -26.87 -11.43 14.90
C SER A 299 -25.89 -11.54 13.74
N GLN A 300 -25.62 -12.77 13.32
CA GLN A 300 -24.85 -13.01 12.08
C GLN A 300 -25.48 -12.28 10.91
N GLY A 301 -24.66 -11.59 10.08
CA GLY A 301 -25.12 -10.80 8.95
C GLY A 301 -25.52 -9.36 9.29
N GLU A 302 -25.56 -8.99 10.57
CA GLU A 302 -25.86 -7.63 10.98
C GLU A 302 -24.70 -6.68 10.65
N VAL A 303 -25.01 -5.48 10.15
CA VAL A 303 -23.99 -4.47 9.83
C VAL A 303 -23.40 -3.91 11.13
N ILE A 304 -22.08 -4.01 11.28
CA ILE A 304 -21.34 -3.53 12.46
C ILE A 304 -20.42 -2.36 12.17
N GLY A 305 -20.11 -2.10 10.91
CA GLY A 305 -19.21 -1.02 10.51
C GLY A 305 -19.22 -0.80 9.02
N ARG A 306 -18.37 0.12 8.56
CA ARG A 306 -18.23 0.43 7.14
C ARG A 306 -16.76 0.46 6.74
N VAL A 307 -16.45 -0.08 5.56
CA VAL A 307 -15.11 -0.06 4.94
C VAL A 307 -14.54 1.36 4.93
N GLY A 308 -13.29 1.50 5.26
CA GLY A 308 -12.61 2.80 5.35
C GLY A 308 -11.14 2.76 4.97
N GLN A 309 -10.40 3.71 5.56
CA GLN A 309 -8.97 3.95 5.32
C GLN A 309 -8.33 4.58 6.57
N THR A 310 -8.81 4.26 7.77
CA THR A 310 -8.26 4.86 9.00
C THR A 310 -6.96 4.19 9.43
N GLY A 311 -6.25 4.78 10.38
CA GLY A 311 -4.94 4.28 10.82
C GLY A 311 -3.87 4.38 9.73
N ASN A 312 -3.03 3.36 9.61
CA ASN A 312 -1.95 3.33 8.60
C ASN A 312 -2.47 3.07 7.17
N ALA A 313 -3.75 2.75 7.00
CA ALA A 313 -4.38 2.62 5.68
C ALA A 313 -4.77 3.98 5.04
N ALA A 314 -4.53 5.12 5.68
CA ALA A 314 -4.96 6.44 5.21
C ALA A 314 -4.51 6.81 3.79
N ARG A 315 -3.46 6.18 3.28
CA ARG A 315 -2.90 6.42 1.93
C ARG A 315 -2.98 5.21 1.00
N THR A 316 -3.66 4.13 1.41
CA THR A 316 -3.86 2.92 0.60
C THR A 316 -5.23 2.93 -0.08
N ALA A 317 -5.56 1.90 -0.86
CA ALA A 317 -6.93 1.66 -1.33
C ALA A 317 -7.86 1.40 -0.13
N PRO A 318 -9.15 1.79 -0.20
CA PRO A 318 -10.11 1.49 0.84
C PRO A 318 -10.24 -0.02 1.05
N HIS A 319 -10.14 -0.47 2.29
CA HIS A 319 -10.26 -1.89 2.64
C HIS A 319 -10.65 -2.09 4.10
N THR A 320 -11.06 -3.29 4.42
CA THR A 320 -11.13 -3.79 5.79
C THR A 320 -10.03 -4.82 5.99
N HIS A 321 -9.13 -4.57 6.93
CA HIS A 321 -8.21 -5.59 7.41
C HIS A 321 -8.97 -6.51 8.37
N PHE A 322 -9.09 -7.78 8.00
CA PHE A 322 -9.87 -8.76 8.75
C PHE A 322 -8.99 -9.83 9.38
N GLU A 323 -9.20 -10.09 10.68
CA GLU A 323 -8.46 -11.11 11.42
C GLU A 323 -9.39 -12.11 12.09
N THR A 324 -8.95 -13.37 12.18
CA THR A 324 -9.55 -14.45 12.98
C THR A 324 -8.63 -14.80 14.13
N ARG A 325 -9.11 -14.71 15.38
CA ARG A 325 -8.37 -14.95 16.61
C ARG A 325 -9.04 -16.00 17.49
N PRO A 326 -8.72 -17.31 17.29
CA PRO A 326 -9.42 -18.42 17.97
C PRO A 326 -9.29 -18.43 19.50
N ARG A 327 -8.27 -17.76 20.05
CA ARG A 327 -8.00 -17.74 21.48
C ARG A 327 -8.26 -16.36 22.11
N GLY A 328 -9.15 -15.56 21.49
CA GLY A 328 -9.56 -14.26 21.99
C GLY A 328 -8.73 -13.07 21.48
N ARG A 329 -9.18 -11.86 21.78
CA ARG A 329 -8.68 -10.59 21.22
C ARG A 329 -7.16 -10.38 21.38
N ARG A 330 -6.56 -10.84 22.48
CA ARG A 330 -5.13 -10.66 22.77
C ARG A 330 -4.24 -11.77 22.23
N ALA A 331 -4.81 -12.85 21.74
CA ALA A 331 -4.05 -13.95 21.15
C ALA A 331 -3.63 -13.65 19.71
N GLY A 332 -2.67 -14.40 19.20
CA GLY A 332 -2.26 -14.32 17.80
C GLY A 332 -3.43 -14.67 16.85
N ALA A 333 -3.46 -14.00 15.71
CA ALA A 333 -4.39 -14.31 14.63
C ALA A 333 -3.95 -15.58 13.89
N VAL A 334 -4.88 -16.21 13.19
CA VAL A 334 -4.65 -17.27 12.22
C VAL A 334 -5.07 -16.79 10.83
N ASN A 335 -4.55 -17.40 9.78
CA ASN A 335 -4.88 -17.03 8.40
C ASN A 335 -6.39 -17.17 8.13
N PRO A 336 -7.14 -16.08 7.87
CA PRO A 336 -8.57 -16.17 7.57
C PRO A 336 -8.87 -16.65 6.14
N TYR A 337 -7.91 -16.53 5.23
CA TYR A 337 -8.10 -16.77 3.79
C TYR A 337 -8.78 -18.10 3.45
N PRO A 338 -8.41 -19.26 4.05
CA PRO A 338 -9.05 -20.53 3.71
C PRO A 338 -10.57 -20.56 3.91
N THR A 339 -11.09 -19.72 4.82
CA THR A 339 -12.53 -19.60 5.07
C THR A 339 -13.14 -18.49 4.21
N ILE A 340 -12.57 -17.28 4.20
CA ILE A 340 -13.16 -16.16 3.44
C ILE A 340 -13.18 -16.41 1.94
N SER A 341 -12.21 -17.15 1.39
CA SER A 341 -12.18 -17.50 -0.03
C SER A 341 -13.34 -18.42 -0.47
N LYS A 342 -14.03 -19.05 0.50
CA LYS A 342 -15.19 -19.92 0.25
C LYS A 342 -16.51 -19.21 0.57
N THR A 343 -16.48 -18.16 1.40
CA THR A 343 -17.69 -17.46 1.86
C THR A 343 -17.91 -16.12 1.16
N CYS A 344 -16.86 -15.53 0.60
CA CYS A 344 -16.93 -14.29 -0.18
C CYS A 344 -16.86 -14.56 -1.67
#